data_64557be5fb05d937f9110f63e431e274
#
_entry.id   64557be5fb05d937f9110f63e431e274
#
_cell.length_a   1.000
_cell.length_b   1.000
_cell.length_c   1.000
_cell.angle_alpha   90.00
_cell.angle_beta   90.00
_cell.angle_gamma   90.00
#
_symmetry.space_group_name_H-M   'P 1'
#
loop_
_entity.id
_entity.type
_entity.pdbx_description
1 polymer ?
#
loop_
_entity_poly.entity_id
_entity_poly.type
_entity_poly.pdbx_seq_one_letter_code
_entity_poly.pdbx_strand_id
1 'polypeptide(L)'
;MDLLVDADILACQFAYAYEARRGGGGTRAIVDADMMDPEAQDDWLRTDGRWAIAGFDSAVERMLRETRTDKAILCFTGSENFRYAILPTYKANRRGQPRPVLLDALIDHAQQAWECRSEDSLEADDVMGIMATKSPRRYVMASTDKDLKQVPGVHYNWRTGCM
;
A
#
# COMPACT_ATOMS: atom_id res chain seq x y z
N MET A 1 -17.59 12.82 0.40
CA MET A 1 -16.13 12.99 0.28
C MET A 1 -15.53 11.61 -0.05
N ASP A 2 -14.50 11.56 -0.89
CA ASP A 2 -13.83 10.31 -1.23
C ASP A 2 -12.60 10.13 -0.32
N LEU A 3 -12.19 8.89 -0.11
CA LEU A 3 -11.03 8.52 0.68
C LEU A 3 -9.84 8.26 -0.26
N LEU A 4 -8.76 9.00 -0.11
CA LEU A 4 -7.47 8.68 -0.73
C LEU A 4 -6.68 7.82 0.25
N VAL A 5 -6.24 6.65 -0.19
CA VAL A 5 -5.50 5.71 0.65
C VAL A 5 -4.08 5.57 0.12
N ASP A 6 -3.10 5.70 1.00
CA ASP A 6 -1.71 5.34 0.73
C ASP A 6 -1.61 3.80 0.68
N ALA A 7 -1.83 3.28 -0.52
CA ALA A 7 -1.98 1.86 -0.72
C ALA A 7 -0.64 1.11 -0.72
N ASP A 8 0.48 1.77 -1.00
CA ASP A 8 1.81 1.17 -0.88
C ASP A 8 2.11 0.79 0.58
N ILE A 9 1.83 1.70 1.50
CA ILE A 9 2.04 1.42 2.93
C ILE A 9 1.08 0.33 3.40
N LEU A 10 -0.19 0.39 2.99
CA LEU A 10 -1.19 -0.60 3.40
C LEU A 10 -0.85 -1.99 2.87
N ALA A 11 -0.52 -2.13 1.59
CA ALA A 11 -0.15 -3.40 0.98
C ALA A 11 1.12 -3.98 1.62
N CYS A 12 2.15 -3.16 1.83
CA CYS A 12 3.35 -3.57 2.55
C CYS A 12 3.05 -4.08 3.96
N GLN A 13 2.14 -3.42 4.71
CA GLN A 13 1.79 -3.86 6.06
C GLN A 13 1.17 -5.26 6.08
N PHE A 14 0.26 -5.55 5.15
CA PHE A 14 -0.36 -6.88 5.06
C PHE A 14 0.62 -7.93 4.54
N ALA A 15 1.47 -7.61 3.58
CA ALA A 15 2.49 -8.52 3.08
C ALA A 15 3.50 -8.89 4.17
N TYR A 16 4.03 -7.92 4.92
CA TYR A 16 4.94 -8.19 6.04
C TYR A 16 4.24 -8.90 7.21
N ALA A 17 2.99 -8.56 7.53
CA ALA A 17 2.23 -9.26 8.57
C ALA A 17 2.03 -10.74 8.21
N TYR A 18 1.83 -11.05 6.95
CA TYR A 18 1.75 -12.41 6.45
C TYR A 18 3.07 -13.17 6.65
N GLU A 19 4.20 -12.59 6.25
CA GLU A 19 5.52 -13.21 6.45
C GLU A 19 5.83 -13.44 7.93
N ALA A 20 5.50 -12.48 8.79
CA ALA A 20 5.71 -12.59 10.24
C ALA A 20 4.91 -13.75 10.86
N ARG A 21 3.71 -14.03 10.36
CA ARG A 21 2.90 -15.18 10.82
C ARG A 21 3.48 -16.51 10.44
N ARG A 22 4.08 -16.62 9.26
CA ARG A 22 4.72 -17.87 8.79
C ARG A 22 6.04 -18.16 9.49
N GLY A 23 6.78 -17.12 9.84
CA GLY A 23 8.14 -17.26 10.38
C GLY A 23 8.25 -17.59 11.87
N GLY A 24 7.17 -17.63 12.64
CA GLY A 24 7.17 -18.04 14.04
C GLY A 24 8.31 -17.45 14.89
N GLY A 25 8.62 -16.16 14.75
CA GLY A 25 9.73 -15.50 15.47
C GLY A 25 10.93 -15.23 14.59
N GLY A 26 10.95 -14.06 14.02
CA GLY A 26 12.14 -13.19 13.86
C GLY A 26 13.34 -13.67 13.07
N THR A 27 13.22 -14.51 12.09
CA THR A 27 14.19 -14.63 10.99
C THR A 27 13.61 -15.47 9.86
N ARG A 28 13.01 -14.83 8.91
CA ARG A 28 13.21 -14.93 7.50
C ARG A 28 13.41 -16.34 6.92
N ALA A 29 12.34 -17.07 6.69
CA ALA A 29 12.33 -17.91 5.51
C ALA A 29 11.88 -17.00 4.33
N ILE A 30 12.83 -16.34 3.68
CA ILE A 30 12.62 -15.88 2.32
C ILE A 30 12.51 -17.17 1.54
N VAL A 31 11.28 -17.55 1.24
CA VAL A 31 11.07 -18.45 0.12
C VAL A 31 11.34 -17.54 -1.08
N ASP A 32 12.49 -17.73 -1.72
CA ASP A 32 12.79 -17.11 -2.99
C ASP A 32 11.63 -17.47 -3.91
N ALA A 33 10.74 -16.52 -4.19
CA ALA A 33 9.60 -16.74 -5.09
C ALA A 33 10.09 -17.22 -6.46
N ASP A 34 11.31 -16.82 -6.85
CA ASP A 34 11.97 -17.27 -8.07
C ASP A 34 12.41 -18.75 -8.03
N MET A 35 12.42 -19.39 -6.85
CA MET A 35 12.74 -20.81 -6.69
C MET A 35 11.52 -21.72 -6.49
N MET A 36 10.32 -21.16 -6.38
CA MET A 36 9.10 -21.96 -6.29
C MET A 36 8.61 -22.35 -7.69
N ASP A 37 8.19 -23.59 -7.82
CA ASP A 37 7.41 -24.04 -8.96
C ASP A 37 6.19 -23.11 -9.15
N PRO A 38 5.92 -22.58 -10.35
CA PRO A 38 4.79 -21.70 -10.62
C PRO A 38 3.43 -22.26 -10.15
N GLU A 39 3.20 -23.57 -10.26
CA GLU A 39 1.99 -24.22 -9.76
C GLU A 39 1.91 -24.20 -8.22
N ALA A 40 3.03 -24.43 -7.54
CA ALA A 40 3.11 -24.38 -6.08
C ALA A 40 2.94 -22.93 -5.55
N GLN A 41 3.44 -21.94 -6.29
CA GLN A 41 3.26 -20.53 -5.98
C GLN A 41 1.78 -20.12 -6.11
N ASP A 42 1.10 -20.58 -7.15
CA ASP A 42 -0.31 -20.27 -7.40
C ASP A 42 -1.24 -20.93 -6.36
N ASP A 43 -0.97 -22.17 -5.98
CA ASP A 43 -1.72 -22.89 -4.93
C ASP A 43 -1.50 -22.26 -3.54
N TRP A 44 -0.28 -21.80 -3.27
CA TRP A 44 0.08 -21.12 -2.04
C TRP A 44 -0.60 -19.73 -1.94
N LEU A 45 -0.65 -18.97 -3.02
CA LEU A 45 -1.40 -17.71 -3.08
C LEU A 45 -2.90 -17.93 -2.88
N ARG A 46 -3.44 -19.03 -3.40
CA ARG A 46 -4.86 -19.38 -3.27
C ARG A 46 -5.25 -19.79 -1.86
N THR A 47 -4.39 -20.47 -1.13
CA THR A 47 -4.72 -21.04 0.17
C THR A 47 -4.36 -20.10 1.32
N ASP A 48 -3.13 -19.66 1.38
CA ASP A 48 -2.60 -18.90 2.50
C ASP A 48 -2.63 -17.37 2.30
N GLY A 49 -2.56 -16.90 1.04
CA GLY A 49 -2.61 -15.49 0.70
C GLY A 49 -3.99 -14.85 0.90
N ARG A 50 -5.07 -15.64 0.87
CA ARG A 50 -6.46 -15.15 1.03
C ARG A 50 -6.68 -14.36 2.31
N TRP A 51 -6.00 -14.75 3.38
CA TRP A 51 -6.11 -14.02 4.64
C TRP A 51 -5.57 -12.58 4.52
N ALA A 52 -4.42 -12.38 3.86
CA ALA A 52 -3.83 -11.06 3.69
C ALA A 52 -4.70 -10.20 2.78
N ILE A 53 -5.23 -10.77 1.69
CA ILE A 53 -6.16 -10.11 0.76
C ILE A 53 -7.44 -9.70 1.49
N ALA A 54 -8.09 -10.62 2.20
CA ALA A 54 -9.29 -10.32 2.97
C ALA A 54 -9.04 -9.27 4.06
N GLY A 55 -7.87 -9.31 4.70
CA GLY A 55 -7.45 -8.31 5.68
C GLY A 55 -7.26 -6.93 5.06
N PHE A 56 -6.65 -6.87 3.88
CA PHE A 56 -6.46 -5.64 3.12
C PHE A 56 -7.81 -5.00 2.78
N ASP A 57 -8.73 -5.76 2.19
CA ASP A 57 -10.07 -5.28 1.84
C ASP A 57 -10.84 -4.82 3.09
N SER A 58 -10.82 -5.62 4.15
CA SER A 58 -11.47 -5.27 5.42
C SER A 58 -10.89 -3.99 6.04
N ALA A 59 -9.59 -3.72 5.86
CA ALA A 59 -8.97 -2.49 6.32
C ALA A 59 -9.47 -1.28 5.51
N VAL A 60 -9.58 -1.39 4.18
CA VAL A 60 -10.13 -0.32 3.33
C VAL A 60 -11.59 -0.04 3.67
N GLU A 61 -12.41 -1.09 3.80
CA GLU A 61 -13.82 -0.95 4.20
C GLU A 61 -13.97 -0.33 5.59
N ARG A 62 -13.11 -0.70 6.54
CA ARG A 62 -13.10 -0.08 7.87
C ARG A 62 -12.79 1.40 7.78
N MET A 63 -11.77 1.79 7.00
CA MET A 63 -11.42 3.20 6.80
C MET A 63 -12.59 3.99 6.21
N LEU A 64 -13.30 3.45 5.21
CA LEU A 64 -14.51 4.06 4.65
C LEU A 64 -15.57 4.33 5.72
N ARG A 65 -15.85 3.33 6.58
CA ARG A 65 -16.82 3.48 7.67
C ARG A 65 -16.38 4.53 8.71
N GLU A 66 -15.13 4.48 9.14
CA GLU A 66 -14.61 5.37 10.19
C GLU A 66 -14.49 6.81 9.71
N THR A 67 -14.16 7.03 8.44
CA THR A 67 -14.08 8.37 7.83
C THR A 67 -15.42 8.88 7.28
N ARG A 68 -16.45 8.01 7.24
CA ARG A 68 -17.77 8.31 6.65
C ARG A 68 -17.65 8.79 5.21
N THR A 69 -16.80 8.13 4.44
CA THR A 69 -16.60 8.38 3.01
C THR A 69 -17.27 7.26 2.21
N ASP A 70 -17.68 7.58 0.96
CA ASP A 70 -18.49 6.66 0.15
C ASP A 70 -17.62 5.82 -0.79
N LYS A 71 -16.42 6.29 -1.11
CA LYS A 71 -15.55 5.68 -2.11
C LYS A 71 -14.10 5.79 -1.69
N ALA A 72 -13.36 4.69 -1.86
CA ALA A 72 -11.91 4.66 -1.70
C ALA A 72 -11.23 4.75 -3.07
N ILE A 73 -10.15 5.52 -3.12
CA ILE A 73 -9.21 5.60 -4.23
C ILE A 73 -7.84 5.24 -3.67
N LEU A 74 -7.32 4.13 -4.14
CA LEU A 74 -6.05 3.55 -3.69
C LEU A 74 -4.91 4.15 -4.52
N CYS A 75 -4.02 4.89 -3.88
CA CYS A 75 -2.91 5.55 -4.54
C CYS A 75 -1.66 4.69 -4.42
N PHE A 76 -1.03 4.43 -5.55
CA PHE A 76 0.21 3.66 -5.67
C PHE A 76 1.33 4.49 -6.29
N THR A 77 2.56 4.13 -5.96
CA THR A 77 3.75 4.65 -6.62
C THR A 77 3.78 4.19 -8.08
N GLY A 78 4.10 5.09 -8.99
CA GLY A 78 4.25 4.82 -10.41
C GLY A 78 5.51 4.01 -10.75
N SER A 79 5.67 3.70 -12.05
CA SER A 79 6.74 2.82 -12.54
C SER A 79 8.15 3.38 -12.32
N GLU A 80 8.31 4.70 -12.39
CA GLU A 80 9.58 5.38 -12.21
C GLU A 80 9.44 6.50 -11.17
N ASN A 81 10.48 6.72 -10.37
CA ASN A 81 10.48 7.78 -9.39
C ASN A 81 11.50 8.85 -9.79
N PHE A 82 11.04 10.05 -10.09
CA PHE A 82 11.88 11.17 -10.51
C PHE A 82 12.98 11.50 -9.49
N ARG A 83 12.78 11.17 -8.22
CA ARG A 83 13.74 11.43 -7.14
C ARG A 83 15.05 10.67 -7.34
N TYR A 84 15.01 9.50 -8.01
CA TYR A 84 16.24 8.76 -8.34
C TYR A 84 17.08 9.46 -9.40
N ALA A 85 16.46 10.20 -10.32
CA ALA A 85 17.19 10.99 -11.32
C ALA A 85 17.86 12.21 -10.68
N ILE A 86 17.23 12.81 -9.68
CA ILE A 86 17.76 14.00 -8.97
C ILE A 86 18.77 13.61 -7.89
N LEU A 87 18.47 12.55 -7.12
CA LEU A 87 19.28 12.09 -6.00
C LEU A 87 19.48 10.56 -6.08
N PRO A 88 20.57 10.08 -6.70
CA PRO A 88 20.82 8.63 -6.86
C PRO A 88 20.88 7.85 -5.53
N THR A 89 21.12 8.54 -4.41
CA THR A 89 21.12 7.94 -3.06
C THR A 89 19.75 7.93 -2.38
N TYR A 90 18.72 8.44 -3.05
CA TYR A 90 17.36 8.43 -2.50
C TYR A 90 16.92 7.00 -2.15
N LYS A 91 16.45 6.80 -0.92
CA LYS A 91 16.07 5.48 -0.37
C LYS A 91 17.10 4.37 -0.60
N ALA A 92 18.41 4.70 -0.68
CA ALA A 92 19.47 3.73 -0.92
C ALA A 92 19.51 2.59 0.11
N ASN A 93 19.07 2.86 1.35
CA ASN A 93 18.94 1.86 2.41
C ASN A 93 17.87 0.79 2.13
N ARG A 94 16.99 1.00 1.16
CA ARG A 94 15.96 0.02 0.74
C ARG A 94 16.43 -0.83 -0.44
N ARG A 95 17.51 -0.43 -1.11
CA ARG A 95 18.06 -1.19 -2.25
C ARG A 95 18.59 -2.53 -1.76
N GLY A 96 18.23 -3.59 -2.49
CA GLY A 96 18.65 -4.97 -2.13
C GLY A 96 17.89 -5.57 -0.96
N GLN A 97 16.92 -4.89 -0.38
CA GLN A 97 15.98 -5.54 0.53
C GLN A 97 14.97 -6.35 -0.29
N PRO A 98 14.73 -7.61 0.05
CA PRO A 98 13.76 -8.43 -0.65
C PRO A 98 12.35 -7.83 -0.48
N ARG A 99 11.60 -7.85 -1.55
CA ARG A 99 10.18 -7.48 -1.49
C ARG A 99 9.41 -8.57 -0.78
N PRO A 100 8.39 -8.21 0.01
CA PRO A 100 7.50 -9.22 0.59
C PRO A 100 6.81 -10.04 -0.51
N VAL A 101 6.75 -11.36 -0.31
CA VAL A 101 6.27 -12.31 -1.33
C VAL A 101 4.85 -12.00 -1.82
N LEU A 102 3.95 -11.58 -0.90
CA LEU A 102 2.56 -11.25 -1.25
C LEU A 102 2.34 -9.84 -1.80
N LEU A 103 3.36 -9.00 -1.84
CA LEU A 103 3.15 -7.58 -2.15
C LEU A 103 2.57 -7.37 -3.55
N ASP A 104 3.12 -8.06 -4.54
CA ASP A 104 2.65 -7.92 -5.92
C ASP A 104 1.23 -8.47 -6.09
N ALA A 105 0.92 -9.61 -5.47
CA ALA A 105 -0.44 -10.17 -5.47
C ALA A 105 -1.47 -9.26 -4.79
N LEU A 106 -1.09 -8.55 -3.72
CA LEU A 106 -1.96 -7.56 -3.07
C LEU A 106 -2.19 -6.33 -3.97
N ILE A 107 -1.15 -5.88 -4.68
CA ILE A 107 -1.27 -4.77 -5.63
C ILE A 107 -2.18 -5.17 -6.79
N ASP A 108 -1.98 -6.34 -7.38
CA ASP A 108 -2.81 -6.86 -8.48
C ASP A 108 -4.27 -7.03 -8.05
N HIS A 109 -4.50 -7.56 -6.84
CA HIS A 109 -5.84 -7.65 -6.28
C HIS A 109 -6.47 -6.27 -6.10
N ALA A 110 -5.74 -5.32 -5.52
CA ALA A 110 -6.23 -3.97 -5.31
C ALA A 110 -6.63 -3.29 -6.62
N GLN A 111 -5.84 -3.46 -7.68
CA GLN A 111 -6.14 -2.92 -9.01
C GLN A 111 -7.40 -3.51 -9.66
N GLN A 112 -7.73 -4.75 -9.32
CA GLN A 112 -8.94 -5.43 -9.81
C GLN A 112 -10.19 -5.10 -8.98
N ALA A 113 -10.04 -4.95 -7.67
CA ALA A 113 -11.14 -4.82 -6.72
C ALA A 113 -11.54 -3.37 -6.41
N TRP A 114 -10.59 -2.44 -6.55
CA TRP A 114 -10.75 -1.05 -6.11
C TRP A 114 -10.43 -0.05 -7.21
N GLU A 115 -10.91 1.19 -7.07
CA GLU A 115 -10.41 2.27 -7.90
C GLU A 115 -8.98 2.63 -7.46
N CYS A 116 -8.04 2.55 -8.41
CA CYS A 116 -6.64 2.85 -8.18
C CYS A 116 -6.19 4.07 -8.97
N ARG A 117 -5.18 4.76 -8.44
CA ARG A 117 -4.47 5.86 -9.11
C ARG A 117 -2.98 5.69 -8.90
N SER A 118 -2.25 5.81 -9.98
CA SER A 118 -0.80 5.96 -10.02
C SER A 118 -0.44 6.89 -11.16
N GLU A 119 0.65 7.59 -11.02
CA GLU A 119 1.19 8.46 -12.06
C GLU A 119 2.67 8.13 -12.23
N ASP A 120 3.11 8.01 -13.48
CA ASP A 120 4.52 7.75 -13.76
C ASP A 120 5.40 8.82 -13.12
N SER A 121 6.53 8.39 -12.62
CA SER A 121 7.51 9.21 -11.93
C SER A 121 7.13 9.73 -10.54
N LEU A 122 5.90 9.53 -10.07
CA LEU A 122 5.42 9.99 -8.77
C LEU A 122 5.30 8.86 -7.75
N GLU A 123 5.49 9.20 -6.47
CA GLU A 123 5.16 8.31 -5.36
C GLU A 123 3.67 8.44 -4.98
N ALA A 124 3.13 7.47 -4.25
CA ALA A 124 1.73 7.47 -3.82
C ALA A 124 1.35 8.74 -3.04
N ASP A 125 2.23 9.23 -2.19
CA ASP A 125 2.04 10.44 -1.41
C ASP A 125 1.98 11.72 -2.29
N ASP A 126 2.77 11.77 -3.39
CA ASP A 126 2.70 12.85 -4.39
C ASP A 126 1.35 12.85 -5.08
N VAL A 127 0.88 11.67 -5.53
CA VAL A 127 -0.43 11.51 -6.18
C VAL A 127 -1.54 11.99 -5.26
N MET A 128 -1.53 11.55 -3.99
CA MET A 128 -2.50 11.96 -2.98
C MET A 128 -2.46 13.49 -2.74
N GLY A 129 -1.26 14.05 -2.59
CA GLY A 129 -1.05 15.49 -2.37
C GLY A 129 -1.57 16.33 -3.53
N ILE A 130 -1.29 15.92 -4.78
CA ILE A 130 -1.77 16.58 -5.98
C ILE A 130 -3.30 16.53 -6.07
N MET A 131 -3.91 15.37 -5.84
CA MET A 131 -5.37 15.22 -5.88
C MET A 131 -6.04 16.07 -4.81
N ALA A 132 -5.55 16.02 -3.58
CA ALA A 132 -6.11 16.77 -2.47
C ALA A 132 -5.97 18.29 -2.67
N THR A 133 -4.85 18.76 -3.21
CA THR A 133 -4.61 20.19 -3.48
C THR A 133 -5.46 20.70 -4.64
N LYS A 134 -5.63 19.91 -5.70
CA LYS A 134 -6.48 20.29 -6.85
C LYS A 134 -7.96 20.38 -6.52
N SER A 135 -8.42 19.61 -5.53
CA SER A 135 -9.83 19.56 -5.14
C SER A 135 -9.97 19.62 -3.61
N PRO A 136 -9.68 20.76 -2.98
CA PRO A 136 -9.81 20.93 -1.53
C PRO A 136 -11.22 20.59 -1.06
N ARG A 137 -11.34 19.95 0.12
CA ARG A 137 -12.60 19.51 0.74
C ARG A 137 -13.30 18.33 0.06
N ARG A 138 -12.74 17.76 -1.01
CA ARG A 138 -13.31 16.57 -1.65
C ARG A 138 -12.80 15.28 -1.02
N TYR A 139 -11.61 15.30 -0.46
CA TYR A 139 -10.91 14.09 -0.03
C TYR A 139 -10.59 14.08 1.46
N VAL A 140 -10.59 12.86 2.02
CA VAL A 140 -9.91 12.50 3.26
C VAL A 140 -8.66 11.72 2.87
N MET A 141 -7.50 12.10 3.38
CA MET A 141 -6.23 11.42 3.11
C MET A 141 -5.92 10.42 4.22
N ALA A 142 -5.94 9.14 3.89
CA ALA A 142 -5.59 8.05 4.80
C ALA A 142 -4.15 7.62 4.58
N SER A 143 -3.29 7.86 5.56
CA SER A 143 -1.91 7.38 5.60
C SER A 143 -1.39 7.31 7.03
N THR A 144 -0.37 6.50 7.25
CA THR A 144 0.41 6.48 8.50
C THR A 144 1.69 7.32 8.39
N ASP A 145 1.99 7.85 7.21
CA ASP A 145 3.13 8.73 7.01
C ASP A 145 2.81 10.14 7.57
N LYS A 146 3.69 10.59 8.44
CA LYS A 146 3.58 11.92 9.04
C LYS A 146 3.84 13.05 8.05
N ASP A 147 4.62 12.77 7.01
CA ASP A 147 5.05 13.80 6.06
C ASP A 147 3.88 14.23 5.16
N LEU A 148 2.89 13.37 4.95
CA LEU A 148 1.66 13.72 4.24
C LEU A 148 0.83 14.80 4.96
N LYS A 149 1.01 14.98 6.28
CA LYS A 149 0.33 16.04 7.05
C LYS A 149 0.71 17.45 6.63
N GLN A 150 1.74 17.64 5.82
CA GLN A 150 2.09 18.92 5.23
C GLN A 150 1.11 19.35 4.13
N VAL A 151 0.34 18.43 3.58
CA VAL A 151 -0.72 18.73 2.60
C VAL A 151 -1.96 19.19 3.36
N PRO A 152 -2.49 20.40 3.07
CA PRO A 152 -3.70 20.89 3.72
C PRO A 152 -4.90 20.00 3.41
N GLY A 153 -5.68 19.64 4.42
CA GLY A 153 -6.88 18.82 4.26
C GLY A 153 -7.24 18.01 5.49
N VAL A 154 -8.15 17.07 5.30
CA VAL A 154 -8.55 16.13 6.35
C VAL A 154 -7.68 14.88 6.25
N HIS A 155 -7.06 14.50 7.36
CA HIS A 155 -6.17 13.36 7.46
C HIS A 155 -6.77 12.30 8.38
N TYR A 156 -6.60 11.04 8.01
CA TYR A 156 -6.97 9.90 8.82
C TYR A 156 -5.79 8.95 8.96
N ASN A 157 -5.46 8.62 10.20
CA ASN A 157 -4.42 7.64 10.50
C ASN A 157 -5.07 6.34 10.99
N TRP A 158 -5.02 5.29 10.18
CA TRP A 158 -5.67 4.01 10.48
C TRP A 158 -5.04 3.21 11.61
N ARG A 159 -3.83 3.56 12.08
CA ARG A 159 -3.21 2.94 13.26
C ARG A 159 -3.79 3.47 14.57
N THR A 160 -4.13 4.76 14.58
CA THR A 160 -4.62 5.43 15.79
C THR A 160 -6.13 5.62 15.76
N GLY A 161 -6.78 5.46 14.60
CA GLY A 161 -8.20 5.76 14.42
C GLY A 161 -8.52 7.25 14.52
N CYS A 162 -7.51 8.14 14.39
CA CYS A 162 -7.70 9.59 14.54
C CYS A 162 -7.82 10.27 13.16
N MET A 163 -8.79 11.19 13.09
CA MET A 163 -8.87 12.19 12.04
C MET A 163 -8.18 13.47 12.44
#